data_a50bc6e5b07663c47022b5e895b161a2
#
_entry.id   a50bc6e5b07663c47022b5e895b161a2
#
_cell.length_a   1.000
_cell.length_b   1.000
_cell.length_c   1.000
_cell.angle_alpha   90.00
_cell.angle_beta   90.00
_cell.angle_gamma   90.00
#
_symmetry.space_group_name_H-M   'P 1'
#
loop_
_entity.id
_entity.type
_entity.pdbx_description
1 polymer ?
#
loop_
_entity_poly.entity_id
_entity_poly.type
_entity_poly.pdbx_seq_one_letter_code
_entity_poly.pdbx_strand_id
1 'polypeptide(L)'
;MTQAPIRTLQLAGFMLLGLSAASALAEDITFVSQGGAYQAAQSKAILEPAAKKLGLTLKQDSSPKAYPIIKTQVESGKVSWDVVDLPTGDCIRGEQEGLFEKLDLALIPNAAQLPAELKDDYSVGYISYSTVMAYRTDAFKGDKVPKTWADFWDTETFPGQRSLRNLPRPTLEIALMADGVPPDQLYPLDVERAFKKLEQIKPHIATWWTSGGQSAQLISDGEVDLIQAWNGRISAVQADGAPVAFDYNQGVLETNSLCVLKGSAHKVAAMKFVNEAIDAKLQAALPLIIDYGPLNPEAFKVGMIPAERGAKLPSSPENISRQALLSSKWWASAEGVKAEERWLAFVQKK
;
A
#
# COMPACT_ATOMS: atom_id res chain seq x y z
N MET A 1 6.35 -4.94 100.86
CA MET A 1 6.46 -3.66 100.15
C MET A 1 7.64 -3.75 99.17
N THR A 2 7.39 -4.15 97.96
CA THR A 2 8.41 -4.14 96.89
C THR A 2 7.72 -3.92 95.53
N GLN A 3 7.95 -2.76 94.97
CA GLN A 3 7.40 -2.35 93.68
C GLN A 3 8.17 -3.04 92.54
N ALA A 4 7.46 -3.57 91.58
CA ALA A 4 8.01 -4.07 90.33
C ALA A 4 7.96 -2.96 89.23
N PRO A 5 8.96 -2.83 88.35
CA PRO A 5 8.95 -1.83 87.33
C PRO A 5 8.21 -2.31 86.04
N ILE A 6 7.43 -1.43 85.50
CA ILE A 6 6.71 -1.55 84.18
C ILE A 6 7.72 -1.45 83.03
N ARG A 7 7.81 -2.49 82.19
CA ARG A 7 8.56 -2.44 80.92
C ARG A 7 7.61 -1.98 79.83
N THR A 8 7.93 -0.83 79.24
CA THR A 8 7.29 -0.28 78.06
C THR A 8 7.78 -1.02 76.84
N LEU A 9 6.85 -1.68 76.14
CA LEU A 9 7.14 -2.33 74.86
C LEU A 9 6.95 -1.29 73.72
N GLN A 10 8.04 -0.89 73.01
CA GLN A 10 7.95 -0.08 71.81
C GLN A 10 7.65 -1.01 70.61
N LEU A 11 6.45 -0.85 70.04
CA LEU A 11 6.13 -1.43 68.73
C LEU A 11 6.77 -0.58 67.61
N ALA A 12 7.79 -1.13 66.93
CA ALA A 12 8.29 -0.59 65.72
C ALA A 12 7.35 -1.01 64.58
N GLY A 13 6.58 -0.07 64.08
CA GLY A 13 5.74 -0.27 62.89
C GLY A 13 6.59 -0.27 61.63
N PHE A 14 6.76 -1.43 60.99
CA PHE A 14 7.29 -1.54 59.64
C PHE A 14 6.24 -1.11 58.63
N MET A 15 6.40 0.08 58.05
CA MET A 15 5.60 0.56 56.96
C MET A 15 6.13 -0.10 55.65
N LEU A 16 5.50 -1.18 55.20
CA LEU A 16 5.73 -1.74 53.87
C LEU A 16 5.16 -0.76 52.82
N LEU A 17 6.04 0.00 52.18
CA LEU A 17 5.73 0.68 50.94
C LEU A 17 5.54 -0.39 49.86
N GLY A 18 4.30 -0.76 49.61
CA GLY A 18 3.92 -1.56 48.44
C GLY A 18 4.17 -0.72 47.17
N LEU A 19 5.27 -0.98 46.45
CA LEU A 19 5.42 -0.56 45.07
C LEU A 19 4.36 -1.34 44.25
N SER A 20 3.22 -0.72 44.01
CA SER A 20 2.30 -1.17 42.97
C SER A 20 2.97 -0.92 41.64
N ALA A 21 3.64 -1.95 41.10
CA ALA A 21 4.01 -1.96 39.67
C ALA A 21 2.69 -1.96 38.87
N ALA A 22 2.23 -0.79 38.49
CA ALA A 22 1.20 -0.68 37.49
C ALA A 22 1.74 -1.38 36.25
N SER A 23 1.27 -2.58 35.96
CA SER A 23 1.47 -3.22 34.66
C SER A 23 0.88 -2.26 33.63
N ALA A 24 1.75 -1.50 32.92
CA ALA A 24 1.30 -0.73 31.78
C ALA A 24 0.70 -1.74 30.81
N LEU A 25 -0.63 -1.72 30.67
CA LEU A 25 -1.30 -2.48 29.63
C LEU A 25 -0.70 -1.99 28.31
N ALA A 26 -0.26 -2.94 27.49
CA ALA A 26 0.25 -2.60 26.16
C ALA A 26 -0.84 -1.82 25.42
N GLU A 27 -0.48 -0.65 24.89
CA GLU A 27 -1.40 0.18 24.12
C GLU A 27 -1.71 -0.54 22.80
N ASP A 28 -2.99 -0.61 22.43
CA ASP A 28 -3.42 -1.23 21.19
C ASP A 28 -3.16 -0.28 20.03
N ILE A 29 -2.83 -0.83 18.84
CA ILE A 29 -2.80 -0.09 17.57
C ILE A 29 -3.45 -0.90 16.47
N THR A 30 -4.35 -0.29 15.70
CA THR A 30 -5.00 -0.91 14.55
C THR A 30 -4.41 -0.37 13.26
N PHE A 31 -3.74 -1.26 12.51
CA PHE A 31 -3.18 -0.96 11.18
C PHE A 31 -4.07 -1.56 10.10
N VAL A 32 -4.34 -0.79 9.03
CA VAL A 32 -5.19 -1.22 7.92
C VAL A 32 -4.43 -1.19 6.61
N SER A 33 -4.53 -2.26 5.84
CA SER A 33 -3.89 -2.42 4.55
C SER A 33 -4.78 -3.11 3.51
N GLN A 34 -4.18 -3.55 2.40
CA GLN A 34 -4.87 -4.06 1.22
C GLN A 34 -5.10 -5.59 1.23
N GLY A 35 -4.77 -6.27 2.33
CA GLY A 35 -4.94 -7.72 2.49
C GLY A 35 -4.01 -8.60 1.64
N GLY A 36 -4.22 -9.91 1.73
CA GLY A 36 -3.53 -10.94 0.95
C GLY A 36 -2.02 -10.98 1.16
N ALA A 37 -1.27 -11.49 0.18
CA ALA A 37 0.18 -11.66 0.25
C ALA A 37 0.94 -10.37 0.62
N TYR A 38 0.44 -9.21 0.19
CA TYR A 38 1.05 -7.93 0.54
C TYR A 38 0.98 -7.65 2.04
N GLN A 39 -0.21 -7.71 2.64
CA GLN A 39 -0.35 -7.45 4.07
C GLN A 39 0.37 -8.52 4.92
N ALA A 40 0.39 -9.77 4.47
CA ALA A 40 1.17 -10.82 5.13
C ALA A 40 2.69 -10.50 5.10
N ALA A 41 3.20 -9.98 3.98
CA ALA A 41 4.58 -9.55 3.86
C ALA A 41 4.88 -8.34 4.75
N GLN A 42 3.98 -7.33 4.78
CA GLN A 42 4.09 -6.18 5.67
C GLN A 42 4.11 -6.61 7.16
N SER A 43 3.18 -7.49 7.54
CA SER A 43 3.08 -8.01 8.91
C SER A 43 4.42 -8.58 9.36
N LYS A 44 4.97 -9.49 8.58
CA LYS A 44 6.21 -10.19 8.90
C LYS A 44 7.44 -9.27 8.86
N ALA A 45 7.55 -8.41 7.85
CA ALA A 45 8.74 -7.60 7.62
C ALA A 45 8.79 -6.33 8.48
N ILE A 46 7.63 -5.71 8.73
CA ILE A 46 7.54 -4.35 9.24
C ILE A 46 6.65 -4.25 10.47
N LEU A 47 5.36 -4.69 10.37
CA LEU A 47 4.35 -4.30 11.35
C LEU A 47 4.55 -4.98 12.70
N GLU A 48 4.75 -6.30 12.71
CA GLU A 48 5.01 -7.05 13.95
C GLU A 48 6.34 -6.64 14.60
N PRO A 49 7.47 -6.50 13.86
CA PRO A 49 8.71 -5.96 14.41
C PRO A 49 8.57 -4.55 14.98
N ALA A 50 7.85 -3.64 14.31
CA ALA A 50 7.60 -2.29 14.78
C ALA A 50 6.79 -2.27 16.08
N ALA A 51 5.67 -3.01 16.11
CA ALA A 51 4.83 -3.13 17.29
C ALA A 51 5.59 -3.73 18.48
N LYS A 52 6.35 -4.81 18.25
CA LYS A 52 7.18 -5.45 19.28
C LYS A 52 8.22 -4.48 19.84
N LYS A 53 8.90 -3.69 18.99
CA LYS A 53 9.89 -2.70 19.44
C LYS A 53 9.28 -1.63 20.32
N LEU A 54 8.03 -1.25 20.05
CA LEU A 54 7.30 -0.22 20.81
C LEU A 54 6.51 -0.78 22.01
N GLY A 55 6.44 -2.10 22.20
CA GLY A 55 5.62 -2.73 23.23
C GLY A 55 4.11 -2.56 22.99
N LEU A 56 3.67 -2.45 21.73
CA LEU A 56 2.28 -2.28 21.34
C LEU A 56 1.61 -3.62 21.04
N THR A 57 0.30 -3.70 21.28
CA THR A 57 -0.55 -4.78 20.77
C THR A 57 -1.03 -4.40 19.37
N LEU A 58 -0.55 -5.10 18.35
CA LEU A 58 -0.94 -4.85 16.96
C LEU A 58 -2.24 -5.58 16.62
N LYS A 59 -3.25 -4.82 16.21
CA LYS A 59 -4.43 -5.30 15.50
C LYS A 59 -4.29 -4.97 14.02
N GLN A 60 -4.75 -5.88 13.17
CA GLN A 60 -4.69 -5.69 11.72
C GLN A 60 -6.09 -5.85 11.13
N ASP A 61 -6.45 -4.94 10.25
CA ASP A 61 -7.65 -5.03 9.42
C ASP A 61 -7.24 -4.89 7.94
N SER A 62 -8.11 -5.29 7.03
CA SER A 62 -7.86 -5.20 5.59
C SER A 62 -9.07 -4.67 4.85
N SER A 63 -8.83 -3.68 4.00
CA SER A 63 -9.88 -3.13 3.13
C SER A 63 -9.28 -2.62 1.82
N PRO A 64 -9.57 -3.26 0.69
CA PRO A 64 -9.18 -2.75 -0.63
C PRO A 64 -9.93 -1.47 -1.03
N LYS A 65 -10.93 -1.07 -0.27
CA LYS A 65 -11.72 0.17 -0.43
C LYS A 65 -11.80 0.92 0.91
N ALA A 66 -10.66 1.22 1.53
CA ALA A 66 -10.60 1.81 2.86
C ALA A 66 -11.16 3.24 2.91
N TYR A 67 -11.01 4.06 1.86
CA TYR A 67 -11.31 5.48 1.89
C TYR A 67 -12.76 5.83 2.31
N PRO A 68 -13.83 5.22 1.76
CA PRO A 68 -15.21 5.47 2.23
C PRO A 68 -15.43 5.08 3.69
N ILE A 69 -14.75 4.03 4.17
CA ILE A 69 -14.85 3.57 5.56
C ILE A 69 -14.19 4.58 6.50
N ILE A 70 -13.00 5.09 6.13
CA ILE A 70 -12.29 6.15 6.85
C ILE A 70 -13.21 7.37 7.01
N LYS A 71 -13.80 7.83 5.91
CA LYS A 71 -14.73 8.97 5.93
C LYS A 71 -15.89 8.74 6.91
N THR A 72 -16.52 7.57 6.84
CA THR A 72 -17.62 7.20 7.76
C THR A 72 -17.17 7.19 9.23
N GLN A 73 -16.00 6.63 9.53
CA GLN A 73 -15.48 6.58 10.90
C GLN A 73 -15.22 7.98 11.45
N VAL A 74 -14.53 8.82 10.69
CA VAL A 74 -14.17 10.17 11.11
C VAL A 74 -15.41 11.06 11.26
N GLU A 75 -16.32 11.06 10.28
CA GLU A 75 -17.56 11.85 10.31
C GLU A 75 -18.50 11.43 11.45
N SER A 76 -18.55 10.15 11.79
CA SER A 76 -19.36 9.66 12.91
C SER A 76 -18.70 9.83 14.27
N GLY A 77 -17.42 10.19 14.34
CA GLY A 77 -16.63 10.24 15.57
C GLY A 77 -16.38 8.86 16.21
N LYS A 78 -16.60 7.76 15.47
CA LYS A 78 -16.38 6.38 15.93
C LYS A 78 -15.18 5.79 15.21
N VAL A 79 -13.98 6.27 15.56
CA VAL A 79 -12.73 5.87 14.94
C VAL A 79 -12.19 4.61 15.62
N SER A 80 -12.03 3.53 14.85
CA SER A 80 -11.49 2.25 15.30
C SER A 80 -10.16 1.88 14.63
N TRP A 81 -9.79 2.59 13.57
CA TRP A 81 -8.53 2.46 12.87
C TRP A 81 -7.57 3.57 13.27
N ASP A 82 -6.30 3.25 13.45
CA ASP A 82 -5.28 4.22 13.87
C ASP A 82 -4.38 4.63 12.72
N VAL A 83 -3.78 3.65 12.04
CA VAL A 83 -2.87 3.88 10.91
C VAL A 83 -3.40 3.17 9.68
N VAL A 84 -3.39 3.87 8.56
CA VAL A 84 -3.83 3.32 7.27
C VAL A 84 -2.74 3.44 6.22
N ASP A 85 -2.60 2.38 5.43
CA ASP A 85 -1.75 2.29 4.25
C ASP A 85 -2.61 2.54 3.00
N LEU A 86 -2.49 3.73 2.43
CA LEU A 86 -3.29 4.18 1.30
C LEU A 86 -2.43 4.58 0.09
N PRO A 87 -2.99 4.50 -1.12
CA PRO A 87 -2.42 5.23 -2.25
C PRO A 87 -2.20 6.70 -1.90
N THR A 88 -1.03 7.24 -2.22
CA THR A 88 -0.64 8.62 -1.84
C THR A 88 -1.67 9.68 -2.25
N GLY A 89 -2.34 9.50 -3.40
CA GLY A 89 -3.43 10.39 -3.83
C GLY A 89 -4.63 10.41 -2.88
N ASP A 90 -4.94 9.27 -2.25
CA ASP A 90 -6.02 9.19 -1.26
C ASP A 90 -5.62 9.87 0.07
N CYS A 91 -4.34 9.83 0.44
CA CYS A 91 -3.83 10.61 1.58
C CYS A 91 -3.97 12.11 1.32
N ILE A 92 -3.57 12.60 0.14
CA ILE A 92 -3.70 14.02 -0.25
C ILE A 92 -5.18 14.46 -0.23
N ARG A 93 -6.08 13.64 -0.78
CA ARG A 93 -7.53 13.93 -0.75
C ARG A 93 -8.08 13.94 0.67
N GLY A 94 -7.71 12.96 1.48
CA GLY A 94 -8.16 12.87 2.87
C GLY A 94 -7.65 14.01 3.75
N GLU A 95 -6.47 14.55 3.49
CA GLU A 95 -6.01 15.82 4.09
C GLU A 95 -6.96 16.97 3.78
N GLN A 96 -7.31 17.15 2.50
CA GLN A 96 -8.23 18.20 2.04
C GLN A 96 -9.62 18.06 2.66
N GLU A 97 -10.08 16.84 2.89
CA GLU A 97 -11.36 16.52 3.55
C GLU A 97 -11.26 16.49 5.10
N GLY A 98 -10.07 16.71 5.67
CA GLY A 98 -9.85 16.73 7.11
C GLY A 98 -9.99 15.37 7.81
N LEU A 99 -9.64 14.28 7.11
CA LEU A 99 -9.79 12.90 7.59
C LEU A 99 -8.60 12.39 8.40
N PHE A 100 -7.47 13.10 8.37
CA PHE A 100 -6.23 12.65 9.02
C PHE A 100 -5.76 13.62 10.09
N GLU A 101 -5.02 13.11 11.07
CA GLU A 101 -4.30 13.89 12.05
C GLU A 101 -3.08 14.55 11.40
N LYS A 102 -2.81 15.79 11.79
CA LYS A 102 -1.54 16.42 11.46
C LYS A 102 -0.41 15.66 12.17
N LEU A 103 0.62 15.24 11.42
CA LEU A 103 1.74 14.49 11.94
C LEU A 103 2.64 15.38 12.81
N ASP A 104 3.01 14.89 13.97
CA ASP A 104 4.10 15.47 14.76
C ASP A 104 5.42 14.81 14.32
N LEU A 105 6.16 15.50 13.47
CA LEU A 105 7.44 14.99 12.94
C LEU A 105 8.52 14.79 14.03
N ALA A 106 8.35 15.37 15.22
CA ALA A 106 9.21 15.04 16.36
C ALA A 106 9.01 13.60 16.84
N LEU A 107 7.83 13.02 16.63
CA LEU A 107 7.54 11.61 16.89
C LEU A 107 7.90 10.70 15.72
N ILE A 108 8.24 11.27 14.54
CA ILE A 108 8.55 10.54 13.30
C ILE A 108 9.93 10.98 12.74
N PRO A 109 11.01 10.87 13.52
CA PRO A 109 12.34 11.32 13.07
C PRO A 109 12.84 10.64 11.80
N ASN A 110 12.43 9.38 11.52
CA ASN A 110 12.80 8.69 10.29
C ASN A 110 12.22 9.34 9.02
N ALA A 111 11.18 10.19 9.15
CA ALA A 111 10.67 10.98 8.02
C ALA A 111 11.71 11.96 7.46
N ALA A 112 12.74 12.33 8.24
CA ALA A 112 13.85 13.15 7.74
C ALA A 112 14.66 12.45 6.63
N GLN A 113 14.64 11.12 6.57
CA GLN A 113 15.32 10.31 5.57
C GLN A 113 14.57 10.23 4.23
N LEU A 114 13.26 10.53 4.24
CA LEU A 114 12.46 10.52 3.02
C LEU A 114 12.70 11.77 2.18
N PRO A 115 12.71 11.65 0.83
CA PRO A 115 12.60 12.77 -0.08
C PRO A 115 11.44 13.72 0.26
N ALA A 116 11.60 15.01 -0.02
CA ALA A 116 10.61 16.03 0.35
C ALA A 116 9.23 15.77 -0.30
N GLU A 117 9.23 15.26 -1.52
CA GLU A 117 8.03 14.94 -2.29
C GLU A 117 7.25 13.72 -1.78
N LEU A 118 7.86 12.93 -0.89
CA LEU A 118 7.26 11.73 -0.30
C LEU A 118 6.75 11.94 1.13
N LYS A 119 6.63 13.18 1.57
CA LYS A 119 6.08 13.52 2.88
C LYS A 119 5.41 14.88 2.86
N ASP A 120 4.41 15.01 3.68
CA ASP A 120 3.71 16.28 3.96
C ASP A 120 3.31 16.33 5.45
N ASP A 121 2.47 17.31 5.80
CA ASP A 121 2.00 17.49 7.17
C ASP A 121 1.07 16.36 7.67
N TYR A 122 0.54 15.48 6.80
CA TYR A 122 -0.49 14.50 7.13
C TYR A 122 -0.14 13.07 6.69
N SER A 123 0.90 12.91 5.87
CA SER A 123 1.29 11.61 5.35
C SER A 123 2.81 11.46 5.18
N VAL A 124 3.27 10.22 5.24
CA VAL A 124 4.65 9.85 4.91
C VAL A 124 4.66 8.70 3.94
N GLY A 125 5.50 8.79 2.91
CA GLY A 125 5.70 7.74 1.92
C GLY A 125 6.14 6.43 2.56
N TYR A 126 5.55 5.33 2.11
CA TYR A 126 5.74 4.03 2.72
C TYR A 126 6.36 3.03 1.75
N ILE A 127 5.68 2.71 0.66
CA ILE A 127 6.17 1.75 -0.33
C ILE A 127 5.88 2.21 -1.76
N SER A 128 6.67 1.66 -2.71
CA SER A 128 6.38 1.73 -4.15
C SER A 128 6.01 0.36 -4.69
N TYR A 129 5.12 0.36 -5.67
CA TYR A 129 4.70 -0.80 -6.43
C TYR A 129 4.34 -0.37 -7.85
N SER A 130 4.18 -1.33 -8.74
CA SER A 130 3.79 -1.04 -10.12
C SER A 130 2.57 -1.83 -10.52
N THR A 131 1.68 -1.18 -11.24
CA THR A 131 0.68 -1.86 -12.06
C THR A 131 1.32 -2.23 -13.39
N VAL A 132 1.31 -3.52 -13.69
CA VAL A 132 1.95 -4.13 -14.86
C VAL A 132 0.95 -4.93 -15.68
N MET A 133 1.29 -5.18 -16.94
CA MET A 133 0.66 -6.24 -17.72
C MET A 133 1.31 -7.57 -17.37
N ALA A 134 0.54 -8.51 -16.89
CA ALA A 134 0.96 -9.87 -16.68
C ALA A 134 0.24 -10.81 -17.63
N TYR A 135 0.88 -11.92 -17.98
CA TYR A 135 0.37 -12.90 -18.92
C TYR A 135 0.77 -14.33 -18.55
N ARG A 136 0.03 -15.29 -19.05
CA ARG A 136 0.35 -16.71 -18.88
C ARG A 136 1.41 -17.14 -19.89
N THR A 137 2.48 -17.76 -19.39
CA THR A 137 3.60 -18.24 -20.24
C THR A 137 3.28 -19.53 -20.99
N ASP A 138 2.23 -20.24 -20.63
CA ASP A 138 1.71 -21.40 -21.35
C ASP A 138 0.78 -20.98 -22.52
N ALA A 139 0.13 -19.83 -22.44
CA ALA A 139 -0.67 -19.24 -23.51
C ALA A 139 0.18 -18.47 -24.54
N PHE A 140 1.20 -17.71 -24.08
CA PHE A 140 2.03 -16.86 -24.94
C PHE A 140 3.50 -17.30 -24.87
N LYS A 141 4.08 -17.68 -26.02
CA LYS A 141 5.42 -18.29 -26.10
C LYS A 141 6.29 -17.69 -27.21
N GLY A 142 7.61 -17.72 -26.99
CA GLY A 142 8.60 -17.29 -27.96
C GLY A 142 8.44 -15.81 -28.31
N ASP A 143 8.37 -15.50 -29.61
CA ASP A 143 8.24 -14.12 -30.10
C ASP A 143 6.81 -13.56 -30.01
N LYS A 144 5.82 -14.42 -29.66
CA LYS A 144 4.41 -14.04 -29.51
C LYS A 144 4.05 -13.77 -28.04
N VAL A 145 4.86 -12.95 -27.39
CA VAL A 145 4.65 -12.51 -26.02
C VAL A 145 4.20 -11.04 -26.03
N PRO A 146 3.07 -10.69 -25.39
CA PRO A 146 2.62 -9.29 -25.32
C PRO A 146 3.63 -8.45 -24.54
N LYS A 147 3.98 -7.26 -25.04
CA LYS A 147 5.03 -6.38 -24.47
C LYS A 147 4.53 -4.99 -24.12
N THR A 148 3.40 -4.58 -24.68
CA THR A 148 2.86 -3.23 -24.55
C THR A 148 1.37 -3.27 -24.23
N TRP A 149 0.82 -2.18 -23.71
CA TRP A 149 -0.63 -2.10 -23.56
C TRP A 149 -1.38 -2.12 -24.87
N ALA A 150 -0.76 -1.69 -25.99
CA ALA A 150 -1.35 -1.87 -27.32
C ALA A 150 -1.56 -3.36 -27.65
N ASP A 151 -0.61 -4.23 -27.26
CA ASP A 151 -0.75 -5.68 -27.41
C ASP A 151 -1.89 -6.25 -26.56
N PHE A 152 -2.11 -5.68 -25.37
CA PHE A 152 -3.26 -6.05 -24.53
C PHE A 152 -4.61 -5.72 -25.21
N TRP A 153 -4.68 -4.69 -26.06
CA TRP A 153 -5.87 -4.33 -26.85
C TRP A 153 -5.99 -5.11 -28.15
N ASP A 154 -4.91 -5.69 -28.66
CA ASP A 154 -4.91 -6.50 -29.88
C ASP A 154 -5.39 -7.92 -29.59
N THR A 155 -6.71 -8.12 -29.71
CA THR A 155 -7.36 -9.40 -29.43
C THR A 155 -7.20 -10.44 -30.56
N GLU A 156 -6.72 -10.02 -31.73
CA GLU A 156 -6.47 -10.90 -32.89
C GLU A 156 -5.08 -11.53 -32.81
N THR A 157 -4.04 -10.72 -32.57
CA THR A 157 -2.66 -11.20 -32.45
C THR A 157 -2.42 -11.91 -31.11
N PHE A 158 -3.02 -11.40 -30.02
CA PHE A 158 -2.94 -11.94 -28.68
C PHE A 158 -4.32 -12.38 -28.19
N PRO A 159 -4.87 -13.50 -28.68
CA PRO A 159 -6.17 -13.99 -28.25
C PRO A 159 -6.14 -14.46 -26.78
N GLY A 160 -7.31 -14.56 -26.16
CA GLY A 160 -7.46 -15.07 -24.79
C GLY A 160 -8.28 -14.15 -23.87
N GLN A 161 -8.57 -14.63 -22.69
CA GLN A 161 -9.36 -13.90 -21.70
C GLN A 161 -8.53 -12.80 -21.03
N ARG A 162 -9.12 -11.64 -20.82
CA ARG A 162 -8.47 -10.46 -20.24
C ARG A 162 -9.17 -9.98 -19.00
N SER A 163 -8.39 -9.40 -18.07
CA SER A 163 -8.95 -8.76 -16.89
C SER A 163 -8.27 -7.42 -16.62
N LEU A 164 -9.08 -6.42 -16.28
CA LEU A 164 -8.65 -5.11 -15.83
C LEU A 164 -9.16 -4.84 -14.41
N ARG A 165 -8.55 -3.89 -13.73
CA ARG A 165 -8.98 -3.46 -12.40
C ARG A 165 -10.28 -2.66 -12.49
N ASN A 166 -11.23 -2.93 -11.59
CA ASN A 166 -12.46 -2.14 -11.46
C ASN A 166 -12.23 -0.82 -10.70
N LEU A 167 -11.27 -0.05 -11.19
CA LEU A 167 -11.01 1.33 -10.77
C LEU A 167 -10.38 2.11 -11.94
N PRO A 168 -10.62 3.42 -12.05
CA PRO A 168 -10.06 4.22 -13.12
C PRO A 168 -8.53 4.39 -13.00
N ARG A 169 -8.01 4.45 -11.79
CA ARG A 169 -6.57 4.55 -11.47
C ARG A 169 -5.92 3.16 -11.35
N PRO A 170 -4.87 2.83 -12.09
CA PRO A 170 -4.28 3.56 -13.22
C PRO A 170 -4.83 3.08 -14.57
N THR A 171 -6.06 2.60 -14.66
CA THR A 171 -6.65 2.01 -15.88
C THR A 171 -6.79 3.05 -17.00
N LEU A 172 -6.98 4.35 -16.66
CA LEU A 172 -7.03 5.43 -17.66
C LEU A 172 -5.63 5.69 -18.25
N GLU A 173 -4.58 5.70 -17.45
CA GLU A 173 -3.19 5.79 -17.91
C GLU A 173 -2.85 4.65 -18.88
N ILE A 174 -3.23 3.45 -18.51
CA ILE A 174 -3.05 2.24 -19.32
C ILE A 174 -3.79 2.36 -20.66
N ALA A 175 -5.03 2.84 -20.65
CA ALA A 175 -5.80 3.05 -21.87
C ALA A 175 -5.15 4.10 -22.79
N LEU A 176 -4.59 5.17 -22.24
CA LEU A 176 -3.86 6.19 -23.01
C LEU A 176 -2.58 5.61 -23.60
N MET A 177 -1.81 4.83 -22.86
CA MET A 177 -0.62 4.14 -23.39
C MET A 177 -0.99 3.13 -24.48
N ALA A 178 -2.10 2.39 -24.30
CA ALA A 178 -2.62 1.52 -25.35
C ALA A 178 -3.05 2.28 -26.63
N ASP A 179 -3.41 3.57 -26.49
CA ASP A 179 -3.73 4.46 -27.60
C ASP A 179 -2.52 5.28 -28.11
N GLY A 180 -1.31 4.88 -27.70
CA GLY A 180 -0.04 5.42 -28.22
C GLY A 180 0.46 6.67 -27.52
N VAL A 181 -0.11 7.07 -26.37
CA VAL A 181 0.45 8.18 -25.56
C VAL A 181 1.71 7.68 -24.84
N PRO A 182 2.87 8.38 -24.98
CA PRO A 182 4.08 8.00 -24.28
C PRO A 182 3.91 8.06 -22.74
N PRO A 183 4.60 7.18 -21.98
CA PRO A 183 4.49 7.14 -20.51
C PRO A 183 4.80 8.47 -19.79
N ASP A 184 5.68 9.28 -20.35
CA ASP A 184 6.12 10.59 -19.83
C ASP A 184 5.21 11.75 -20.25
N GLN A 185 4.17 11.50 -21.08
CA GLN A 185 3.25 12.52 -21.60
C GLN A 185 1.78 12.29 -21.19
N LEU A 186 1.53 11.48 -20.17
CA LEU A 186 0.17 11.11 -19.77
C LEU A 186 -0.60 12.25 -19.11
N TYR A 187 0.09 13.15 -18.39
CA TYR A 187 -0.57 14.16 -17.59
C TYR A 187 -0.50 15.58 -18.18
N PRO A 188 -1.61 16.37 -18.07
CA PRO A 188 -2.90 15.97 -17.50
C PRO A 188 -3.59 14.90 -18.35
N LEU A 189 -4.31 13.94 -17.71
CA LEU A 189 -4.93 12.85 -18.46
C LEU A 189 -6.01 13.39 -19.41
N ASP A 190 -5.98 12.94 -20.68
CA ASP A 190 -7.11 13.05 -21.60
C ASP A 190 -8.16 11.99 -21.26
N VAL A 191 -9.04 12.33 -20.32
CA VAL A 191 -10.06 11.44 -19.77
C VAL A 191 -11.02 10.94 -20.85
N GLU A 192 -11.41 11.83 -21.80
CA GLU A 192 -12.31 11.46 -22.90
C GLU A 192 -11.71 10.38 -23.80
N ARG A 193 -10.45 10.60 -24.21
CA ARG A 193 -9.68 9.67 -25.03
C ARG A 193 -9.49 8.32 -24.33
N ALA A 194 -9.16 8.34 -23.02
CA ALA A 194 -8.98 7.13 -22.23
C ALA A 194 -10.28 6.28 -22.17
N PHE A 195 -11.42 6.89 -21.88
CA PHE A 195 -12.70 6.17 -21.85
C PHE A 195 -13.10 5.64 -23.24
N LYS A 196 -12.89 6.42 -24.30
CA LYS A 196 -13.14 5.96 -25.68
C LYS A 196 -12.29 4.73 -26.02
N LYS A 197 -11.04 4.70 -25.56
CA LYS A 197 -10.16 3.54 -25.72
C LYS A 197 -10.64 2.33 -24.93
N LEU A 198 -11.09 2.55 -23.69
CA LEU A 198 -11.65 1.51 -22.83
C LEU A 198 -12.94 0.88 -23.39
N GLU A 199 -13.78 1.67 -24.07
CA GLU A 199 -14.98 1.14 -24.72
C GLU A 199 -14.65 0.10 -25.81
N GLN A 200 -13.49 0.20 -26.45
CA GLN A 200 -13.04 -0.78 -27.46
C GLN A 200 -12.73 -2.15 -26.86
N ILE A 201 -12.07 -2.17 -25.70
CA ILE A 201 -11.63 -3.43 -25.05
C ILE A 201 -12.67 -4.01 -24.11
N LYS A 202 -13.63 -3.21 -23.65
CA LYS A 202 -14.63 -3.60 -22.67
C LYS A 202 -15.38 -4.90 -23.00
N PRO A 203 -15.80 -5.17 -24.28
CA PRO A 203 -16.43 -6.43 -24.64
C PRO A 203 -15.54 -7.66 -24.49
N HIS A 204 -14.21 -7.47 -24.41
CA HIS A 204 -13.21 -8.52 -24.30
C HIS A 204 -12.69 -8.71 -22.87
N ILE A 205 -13.22 -7.96 -21.89
CA ILE A 205 -12.85 -8.09 -20.49
C ILE A 205 -13.75 -9.12 -19.81
N ALA A 206 -13.18 -10.27 -19.49
CA ALA A 206 -13.90 -11.36 -18.81
C ALA A 206 -14.29 -10.98 -17.38
N THR A 207 -13.41 -10.28 -16.68
CA THR A 207 -13.61 -9.91 -15.26
C THR A 207 -12.96 -8.55 -14.97
N TRP A 208 -13.68 -7.70 -14.25
CA TRP A 208 -13.18 -6.48 -13.64
C TRP A 208 -12.84 -6.78 -12.18
N TRP A 209 -11.56 -7.05 -11.88
CA TRP A 209 -11.17 -7.44 -10.53
C TRP A 209 -11.20 -6.26 -9.53
N THR A 210 -11.45 -6.58 -8.26
CA THR A 210 -11.65 -5.59 -7.19
C THR A 210 -10.66 -5.69 -6.04
N SER A 211 -9.86 -6.76 -5.99
CA SER A 211 -8.81 -6.94 -4.98
C SER A 211 -7.56 -7.61 -5.56
N GLY A 212 -6.39 -7.32 -4.96
CA GLY A 212 -5.14 -7.94 -5.39
C GLY A 212 -5.13 -9.47 -5.22
N GLY A 213 -5.85 -10.00 -4.23
CA GLY A 213 -6.05 -11.45 -4.11
C GLY A 213 -6.81 -12.03 -5.28
N GLN A 214 -7.90 -11.36 -5.71
CA GLN A 214 -8.67 -11.79 -6.88
C GLN A 214 -7.83 -11.76 -8.16
N SER A 215 -7.03 -10.69 -8.38
CA SER A 215 -6.18 -10.62 -9.58
C SER A 215 -5.14 -11.74 -9.63
N ALA A 216 -4.54 -12.07 -8.49
CA ALA A 216 -3.61 -13.19 -8.37
C ALA A 216 -4.28 -14.53 -8.69
N GLN A 217 -5.47 -14.76 -8.15
CA GLN A 217 -6.25 -15.99 -8.35
C GLN A 217 -6.65 -16.17 -9.81
N LEU A 218 -7.22 -15.14 -10.45
CA LEU A 218 -7.68 -15.19 -11.84
C LEU A 218 -6.58 -15.67 -12.82
N ILE A 219 -5.37 -15.13 -12.69
CA ILE A 219 -4.28 -15.50 -13.61
C ILE A 219 -3.60 -16.80 -13.21
N SER A 220 -3.50 -17.10 -11.92
CA SER A 220 -2.93 -18.36 -11.42
C SER A 220 -3.76 -19.57 -11.86
N ASP A 221 -5.08 -19.48 -11.73
CA ASP A 221 -6.01 -20.56 -12.09
C ASP A 221 -6.27 -20.67 -13.60
N GLY A 222 -5.78 -19.71 -14.40
CA GLY A 222 -5.97 -19.69 -15.84
C GLY A 222 -7.37 -19.25 -16.27
N GLU A 223 -8.10 -18.55 -15.41
CA GLU A 223 -9.36 -17.91 -15.79
C GLU A 223 -9.14 -16.77 -16.77
N VAL A 224 -7.95 -16.15 -16.75
CA VAL A 224 -7.53 -15.13 -17.70
C VAL A 224 -6.11 -15.39 -18.18
N ASP A 225 -5.82 -14.99 -19.42
CA ASP A 225 -4.51 -15.15 -20.07
C ASP A 225 -3.66 -13.88 -19.96
N LEU A 226 -4.32 -12.70 -19.92
CA LEU A 226 -3.70 -11.39 -19.72
C LEU A 226 -4.43 -10.63 -18.64
N ILE A 227 -3.66 -9.91 -17.81
CA ILE A 227 -4.24 -9.15 -16.71
C ILE A 227 -3.43 -7.89 -16.42
N GLN A 228 -4.14 -6.79 -16.13
CA GLN A 228 -3.60 -5.68 -15.37
C GLN A 228 -3.50 -6.12 -13.91
N ALA A 229 -2.32 -6.07 -13.30
CA ALA A 229 -2.17 -6.49 -11.91
C ALA A 229 -1.00 -5.75 -11.24
N TRP A 230 -0.93 -5.81 -9.92
CA TRP A 230 0.21 -5.30 -9.17
C TRP A 230 1.36 -6.31 -9.23
N ASN A 231 2.57 -5.82 -9.55
CA ASN A 231 3.77 -6.64 -9.73
C ASN A 231 4.01 -7.63 -8.57
N GLY A 232 3.90 -7.21 -7.32
CA GLY A 232 4.12 -8.08 -6.17
C GLY A 232 3.09 -9.21 -6.02
N ARG A 233 1.88 -9.05 -6.57
CA ARG A 233 0.89 -10.14 -6.62
C ARG A 233 1.26 -11.20 -7.64
N ILE A 234 1.77 -10.75 -8.79
CA ILE A 234 2.23 -11.67 -9.84
C ILE A 234 3.51 -12.37 -9.43
N SER A 235 4.48 -11.65 -8.83
CA SER A 235 5.69 -12.27 -8.28
C SER A 235 5.38 -13.35 -7.24
N ALA A 236 4.37 -13.14 -6.39
CA ALA A 236 3.98 -14.12 -5.38
C ALA A 236 3.46 -15.42 -6.03
N VAL A 237 2.50 -15.33 -6.96
CA VAL A 237 1.98 -16.53 -7.63
C VAL A 237 2.99 -17.19 -8.57
N GLN A 238 3.93 -16.41 -9.13
CA GLN A 238 5.06 -16.94 -9.89
C GLN A 238 6.00 -17.75 -8.99
N ALA A 239 6.28 -17.28 -7.78
CA ALA A 239 7.08 -18.00 -6.79
C ALA A 239 6.39 -19.30 -6.33
N ASP A 240 5.05 -19.33 -6.32
CA ASP A 240 4.24 -20.51 -6.02
C ASP A 240 4.14 -21.48 -7.21
N GLY A 241 4.80 -21.18 -8.34
CA GLY A 241 4.92 -22.07 -9.51
C GLY A 241 3.85 -21.82 -10.60
N ALA A 242 3.03 -20.80 -10.52
CA ALA A 242 2.10 -20.45 -11.59
C ALA A 242 2.88 -20.09 -12.88
N PRO A 243 2.43 -20.54 -14.08
CA PRO A 243 3.08 -20.24 -15.35
C PRO A 243 2.73 -18.81 -15.82
N VAL A 244 3.21 -17.81 -15.10
CA VAL A 244 2.92 -16.40 -15.35
C VAL A 244 4.21 -15.61 -15.46
N ALA A 245 4.17 -14.52 -16.23
CA ALA A 245 5.26 -13.55 -16.30
C ALA A 245 4.71 -12.12 -16.45
N PHE A 246 5.56 -11.16 -16.17
CA PHE A 246 5.30 -9.74 -16.42
C PHE A 246 6.61 -9.03 -16.75
N ASP A 247 6.51 -7.83 -17.27
CA ASP A 247 7.61 -6.90 -17.50
C ASP A 247 7.20 -5.49 -17.04
N TYR A 248 8.18 -4.64 -16.72
CA TYR A 248 7.93 -3.26 -16.31
C TYR A 248 7.76 -2.28 -17.48
N ASN A 249 7.87 -2.75 -18.72
CA ASN A 249 7.65 -1.90 -19.89
C ASN A 249 6.22 -1.32 -19.88
N GLN A 250 6.11 0.00 -19.92
CA GLN A 250 4.83 0.72 -19.78
C GLN A 250 4.08 0.39 -18.48
N GLY A 251 4.75 -0.15 -17.47
CA GLY A 251 4.18 -0.23 -16.12
C GLY A 251 3.79 1.15 -15.60
N VAL A 252 2.93 1.20 -14.59
CA VAL A 252 2.62 2.44 -13.88
C VAL A 252 3.16 2.32 -12.46
N LEU A 253 4.18 3.12 -12.15
CA LEU A 253 4.76 3.19 -10.80
C LEU A 253 3.87 4.01 -9.89
N GLU A 254 3.49 3.41 -8.80
CA GLU A 254 2.58 3.96 -7.79
C GLU A 254 3.25 3.98 -6.42
N THR A 255 2.79 4.86 -5.54
CA THR A 255 3.25 4.93 -4.15
C THR A 255 2.09 4.87 -3.18
N ASN A 256 2.31 4.21 -2.05
CA ASN A 256 1.46 4.31 -0.88
C ASN A 256 2.12 5.16 0.20
N SER A 257 1.28 5.80 0.99
CA SER A 257 1.67 6.57 2.18
C SER A 257 0.92 6.08 3.41
N LEU A 258 1.51 6.31 4.58
CA LEU A 258 0.88 6.08 5.87
C LEU A 258 0.24 7.37 6.38
N CYS A 259 -1.00 7.26 6.82
CA CYS A 259 -1.76 8.33 7.44
C CYS A 259 -2.30 7.87 8.80
N VAL A 260 -2.44 8.80 9.76
CA VAL A 260 -3.08 8.57 11.06
C VAL A 260 -4.49 9.13 11.00
N LEU A 261 -5.51 8.33 11.35
CA LEU A 261 -6.90 8.77 11.29
C LEU A 261 -7.17 9.88 12.30
N LYS A 262 -7.88 10.90 11.87
CA LYS A 262 -8.37 11.97 12.76
C LYS A 262 -9.33 11.38 13.78
N GLY A 263 -9.07 11.70 15.06
CA GLY A 263 -9.85 11.17 16.16
C GLY A 263 -9.42 9.79 16.67
N SER A 264 -8.28 9.25 16.17
CA SER A 264 -7.66 8.06 16.79
C SER A 264 -7.38 8.29 18.27
N ALA A 265 -7.80 7.36 19.10
CA ALA A 265 -7.53 7.38 20.54
C ALA A 265 -6.05 7.17 20.86
N HIS A 266 -5.29 6.58 19.90
CA HIS A 266 -3.89 6.16 20.06
C HIS A 266 -2.93 6.99 19.19
N LYS A 267 -3.27 8.23 18.86
CA LYS A 267 -2.52 9.03 17.85
C LYS A 267 -1.02 9.15 18.12
N VAL A 268 -0.60 9.24 19.38
CA VAL A 268 0.84 9.32 19.74
C VAL A 268 1.54 8.00 19.45
N ALA A 269 0.93 6.87 19.86
CA ALA A 269 1.44 5.53 19.56
C ALA A 269 1.42 5.27 18.03
N ALA A 270 0.37 5.72 17.34
CA ALA A 270 0.24 5.64 15.89
C ALA A 270 1.39 6.36 15.16
N MET A 271 1.75 7.58 15.57
CA MET A 271 2.87 8.33 14.99
C MET A 271 4.22 7.66 15.26
N LYS A 272 4.44 7.14 16.48
CA LYS A 272 5.63 6.34 16.78
C LYS A 272 5.68 5.05 15.96
N PHE A 273 4.53 4.41 15.75
CA PHE A 273 4.43 3.23 14.91
C PHE A 273 4.74 3.54 13.44
N VAL A 274 4.23 4.66 12.91
CA VAL A 274 4.58 5.17 11.59
C VAL A 274 6.09 5.39 11.46
N ASN A 275 6.74 5.97 12.50
CA ASN A 275 8.20 6.13 12.51
C ASN A 275 8.93 4.79 12.34
N GLU A 276 8.52 3.77 13.08
CA GLU A 276 9.13 2.44 12.95
C GLU A 276 8.81 1.80 11.60
N ALA A 277 7.58 1.97 11.09
CA ALA A 277 7.19 1.38 9.81
C ALA A 277 7.99 1.94 8.61
N ILE A 278 8.54 3.15 8.72
CA ILE A 278 9.43 3.74 7.70
C ILE A 278 10.92 3.63 8.07
N ASP A 279 11.27 2.87 9.13
CA ASP A 279 12.67 2.58 9.47
C ASP A 279 13.37 1.87 8.31
N ALA A 280 14.60 2.28 8.00
CA ALA A 280 15.35 1.79 6.85
C ALA A 280 15.57 0.27 6.87
N LYS A 281 15.80 -0.34 8.04
CA LYS A 281 16.02 -1.79 8.15
C LYS A 281 14.70 -2.56 7.98
N LEU A 282 13.61 -2.07 8.58
CA LEU A 282 12.31 -2.71 8.43
C LEU A 282 11.82 -2.60 6.98
N GLN A 283 12.00 -1.45 6.36
CA GLN A 283 11.69 -1.29 4.94
C GLN A 283 12.56 -2.15 4.02
N ALA A 284 13.84 -2.36 4.36
CA ALA A 284 14.72 -3.25 3.61
C ALA A 284 14.35 -4.74 3.72
N ALA A 285 13.60 -5.13 4.76
CA ALA A 285 13.14 -6.50 4.92
C ALA A 285 11.95 -6.85 4.01
N LEU A 286 11.11 -5.87 3.64
CA LEU A 286 9.92 -6.11 2.80
C LEU A 286 10.26 -6.66 1.41
N PRO A 287 11.22 -6.10 0.65
CA PRO A 287 11.62 -6.64 -0.66
C PRO A 287 12.15 -8.07 -0.62
N LEU A 288 12.56 -8.58 0.54
CA LEU A 288 13.00 -9.97 0.68
C LEU A 288 11.85 -10.98 0.63
N ILE A 289 10.61 -10.50 0.80
CA ILE A 289 9.41 -11.33 0.85
C ILE A 289 8.51 -11.10 -0.37
N ILE A 290 8.36 -9.83 -0.80
CA ILE A 290 7.50 -9.44 -1.93
C ILE A 290 8.20 -8.35 -2.76
N ASP A 291 7.98 -8.33 -4.08
CA ASP A 291 8.64 -7.39 -4.99
C ASP A 291 8.04 -5.98 -4.95
N TYR A 292 7.92 -5.41 -3.75
CA TYR A 292 7.59 -4.00 -3.55
C TYR A 292 8.82 -3.23 -3.05
N GLY A 293 8.97 -1.99 -3.49
CA GLY A 293 10.14 -1.17 -3.18
C GLY A 293 9.95 -0.31 -1.95
N PRO A 294 11.01 -0.15 -1.12
CA PRO A 294 11.00 0.84 -0.05
C PRO A 294 11.00 2.26 -0.62
N LEU A 295 10.36 3.20 0.07
CA LEU A 295 10.46 4.63 -0.25
C LEU A 295 11.50 5.35 0.60
N ASN A 296 11.99 4.74 1.68
CA ASN A 296 13.13 5.24 2.40
C ASN A 296 14.43 4.85 1.66
N PRO A 297 15.19 5.81 1.08
CA PRO A 297 16.39 5.51 0.31
C PRO A 297 17.51 4.88 1.15
N GLU A 298 17.52 5.11 2.47
CA GLU A 298 18.50 4.49 3.37
C GLU A 298 18.30 2.96 3.44
N ALA A 299 17.10 2.44 3.11
CA ALA A 299 16.86 0.99 3.06
C ALA A 299 17.77 0.26 2.06
N PHE A 300 18.16 0.91 0.97
CA PHE A 300 19.11 0.33 0.00
C PHE A 300 20.56 0.35 0.52
N LYS A 301 20.88 1.16 1.54
CA LYS A 301 22.23 1.32 2.08
C LYS A 301 22.51 0.41 3.29
N VAL A 302 21.48 -0.18 3.91
CA VAL A 302 21.67 -1.06 5.09
C VAL A 302 22.25 -2.43 4.74
N GLY A 303 22.48 -2.75 3.47
CA GLY A 303 23.12 -3.98 3.02
C GLY A 303 22.25 -5.24 3.12
N MET A 304 20.95 -5.12 3.36
CA MET A 304 20.02 -6.25 3.49
C MET A 304 19.43 -6.70 2.15
N ILE A 305 19.31 -5.79 1.18
CA ILE A 305 18.72 -6.10 -0.14
C ILE A 305 19.85 -6.56 -1.07
N PRO A 306 19.88 -7.84 -1.49
CA PRO A 306 20.86 -8.29 -2.48
C PRO A 306 20.69 -7.53 -3.80
N ALA A 307 21.79 -7.27 -4.52
CA ALA A 307 21.76 -6.51 -5.79
C ALA A 307 20.79 -7.12 -6.82
N GLU A 308 20.79 -8.47 -6.96
CA GLU A 308 19.85 -9.18 -7.84
C GLU A 308 18.38 -8.93 -7.45
N ARG A 309 18.10 -8.91 -6.14
CA ARG A 309 16.76 -8.62 -5.63
C ARG A 309 16.38 -7.16 -5.88
N GLY A 310 17.31 -6.23 -5.62
CA GLY A 310 17.13 -4.80 -5.87
C GLY A 310 16.78 -4.52 -7.34
N ALA A 311 17.43 -5.19 -8.29
CA ALA A 311 17.16 -5.05 -9.72
C ALA A 311 15.75 -5.48 -10.14
N LYS A 312 15.09 -6.36 -9.36
CA LYS A 312 13.71 -6.81 -9.63
C LYS A 312 12.63 -5.87 -9.05
N LEU A 313 13.02 -4.86 -8.29
CA LEU A 313 12.05 -3.95 -7.67
C LEU A 313 11.52 -2.93 -8.68
N PRO A 314 10.25 -2.49 -8.54
CA PRO A 314 9.66 -1.48 -9.41
C PRO A 314 10.42 -0.16 -9.37
N SER A 315 11.05 0.16 -8.23
CA SER A 315 11.84 1.37 -7.98
C SER A 315 13.32 1.25 -8.38
N SER A 316 13.76 0.18 -9.03
CA SER A 316 15.12 0.14 -9.57
C SER A 316 15.29 1.17 -10.70
N PRO A 317 16.48 1.79 -10.87
CA PRO A 317 16.68 2.80 -11.92
C PRO A 317 16.31 2.32 -13.33
N GLU A 318 16.61 1.07 -13.66
CA GLU A 318 16.26 0.47 -14.94
C GLU A 318 14.74 0.37 -15.09
N ASN A 319 14.04 -0.15 -14.09
CA ASN A 319 12.60 -0.33 -14.18
C ASN A 319 11.84 1.00 -14.17
N ILE A 320 12.27 1.99 -13.35
CA ILE A 320 11.67 3.34 -13.34
C ILE A 320 11.70 3.96 -14.75
N SER A 321 12.81 3.85 -15.46
CA SER A 321 12.98 4.47 -16.78
C SER A 321 12.03 3.94 -17.86
N ARG A 322 11.38 2.81 -17.62
CA ARG A 322 10.49 2.10 -18.54
C ARG A 322 9.00 2.26 -18.19
N GLN A 323 8.70 2.97 -17.12
CA GLN A 323 7.36 3.10 -16.53
C GLN A 323 6.83 4.52 -16.62
N ALA A 324 5.51 4.65 -16.58
CA ALA A 324 4.86 5.90 -16.26
C ALA A 324 4.89 6.14 -14.74
N LEU A 325 4.98 7.39 -14.31
CA LEU A 325 4.81 7.77 -12.91
C LEU A 325 3.36 8.22 -12.69
N LEU A 326 2.66 7.57 -11.78
CA LEU A 326 1.29 7.96 -11.43
C LEU A 326 1.31 9.32 -10.71
N SER A 327 0.52 10.28 -11.20
CA SER A 327 0.38 11.57 -10.56
C SER A 327 -0.65 11.53 -9.43
N SER A 328 -0.20 11.30 -8.20
CA SER A 328 -1.05 11.33 -7.01
C SER A 328 -1.78 12.67 -6.85
N LYS A 329 -1.12 13.80 -7.22
CA LYS A 329 -1.72 15.14 -7.19
C LYS A 329 -2.86 15.28 -8.19
N TRP A 330 -2.73 14.73 -9.40
CA TRP A 330 -3.81 14.77 -10.38
C TRP A 330 -5.02 13.96 -9.90
N TRP A 331 -4.79 12.76 -9.36
CA TRP A 331 -5.88 11.93 -8.83
C TRP A 331 -6.57 12.53 -7.59
N ALA A 332 -5.87 13.35 -6.82
CA ALA A 332 -6.45 14.11 -5.71
C ALA A 332 -7.15 15.41 -6.15
N SER A 333 -7.05 15.81 -7.43
CA SER A 333 -7.69 17.02 -7.96
C SER A 333 -9.17 16.82 -8.27
N ALA A 334 -9.88 17.92 -8.55
CA ALA A 334 -11.28 17.87 -8.96
C ALA A 334 -11.50 17.07 -10.26
N GLU A 335 -10.54 17.08 -11.17
CA GLU A 335 -10.56 16.29 -12.41
C GLU A 335 -10.44 14.79 -12.11
N GLY A 336 -9.54 14.40 -11.21
CA GLY A 336 -9.41 13.02 -10.75
C GLY A 336 -10.68 12.50 -10.10
N VAL A 337 -11.31 13.29 -9.22
CA VAL A 337 -12.60 12.95 -8.59
C VAL A 337 -13.69 12.75 -9.64
N LYS A 338 -13.82 13.65 -10.62
CA LYS A 338 -14.79 13.50 -11.74
C LYS A 338 -14.51 12.24 -12.57
N ALA A 339 -13.25 11.87 -12.77
CA ALA A 339 -12.90 10.64 -13.47
C ALA A 339 -13.34 9.39 -12.68
N GLU A 340 -13.20 9.41 -11.34
CA GLU A 340 -13.71 8.35 -10.46
C GLU A 340 -15.26 8.22 -10.54
N GLU A 341 -15.96 9.35 -10.49
CA GLU A 341 -17.43 9.36 -10.64
C GLU A 341 -17.88 8.82 -12.01
N ARG A 342 -17.20 9.24 -13.07
CA ARG A 342 -17.49 8.75 -14.43
C ARG A 342 -17.23 7.25 -14.58
N TRP A 343 -16.22 6.72 -13.90
CA TRP A 343 -15.92 5.28 -13.90
C TRP A 343 -17.10 4.44 -13.40
N LEU A 344 -17.78 4.88 -12.36
CA LEU A 344 -18.95 4.18 -11.84
C LEU A 344 -20.04 4.02 -12.92
N ALA A 345 -20.29 5.06 -13.71
CA ALA A 345 -21.23 5.00 -14.83
C ALA A 345 -20.71 4.12 -15.98
N PHE A 346 -19.39 4.15 -16.26
CA PHE A 346 -18.75 3.36 -17.31
C PHE A 346 -18.88 1.85 -17.05
N VAL A 347 -18.59 1.38 -15.85
CA VAL A 347 -18.65 -0.07 -15.56
C VAL A 347 -20.06 -0.61 -15.47
N GLN A 348 -21.06 0.24 -15.17
CA GLN A 348 -22.47 -0.15 -15.09
C GLN A 348 -23.16 -0.27 -16.45
N LYS A 349 -22.66 0.43 -17.49
CA LYS A 349 -23.18 0.25 -18.84
C LYS A 349 -22.87 -1.18 -19.31
N LYS A 350 -23.89 -1.91 -19.73
CA LYS A 350 -23.75 -3.22 -20.38
C LYS A 350 -23.23 -3.07 -21.79
#